data_55b6061fef9af80b8f240a513b9acab0
#
_entry.id   55b6061fef9af80b8f240a513b9acab0
#
_cell.length_a   1.000
_cell.length_b   1.000
_cell.length_c   1.000
_cell.angle_alpha   90.00
_cell.angle_beta   90.00
_cell.angle_gamma   90.00
#
_symmetry.space_group_name_H-M   'P 1'
#
loop_
_entity.id
_entity.type
_entity.pdbx_description
1 polymer ?
#
loop_
_entity_poly.entity_id
_entity_poly.type
_entity_poly.pdbx_seq_one_letter_code
_entity_poly.pdbx_strand_id
1 'polypeptide(L)'
;DYLALVKRYLSLYESRIGAYPYTEFSVVSNLEAINFSLPTLACLGIDVLKLPLNRGDISIAREVLRNWWGNGVYSEHRQGNWVEGLITLMADHAIKEQLSAEQARNTRLTWIHDLALLSTKQDASLNTFVPGTHDIEESAEKYKAAMFFLMLQDYLGEAIFQKAIQALWTTRRFQVTSWQQLQQLFEIISGQKLENFFN
;
A
#
# COMPACT_ATOMS: atom_id res chain seq x y z
N ASP A 1 0.83 -22.81 -6.51
CA ASP A 1 1.02 -23.05 -5.07
C ASP A 1 1.08 -21.72 -4.34
N TYR A 2 0.16 -21.50 -3.39
CA TYR A 2 0.06 -20.25 -2.60
C TYR A 2 1.33 -19.98 -1.78
N LEU A 3 1.98 -21.01 -1.25
CA LEU A 3 3.21 -20.85 -0.49
C LEU A 3 4.38 -20.37 -1.37
N ALA A 4 4.41 -20.76 -2.63
CA ALA A 4 5.40 -20.25 -3.59
C ALA A 4 5.19 -18.76 -3.88
N LEU A 5 3.93 -18.30 -3.99
CA LEU A 5 3.62 -16.87 -4.13
C LEU A 5 4.00 -16.08 -2.88
N VAL A 6 3.69 -16.59 -1.70
CA VAL A 6 4.09 -15.94 -0.43
C VAL A 6 5.61 -15.79 -0.36
N LYS A 7 6.39 -16.84 -0.63
CA LYS A 7 7.85 -16.78 -0.66
C LYS A 7 8.37 -15.76 -1.68
N ARG A 8 7.77 -15.72 -2.87
CA ARG A 8 8.11 -14.74 -3.91
C ARG A 8 7.90 -13.30 -3.41
N TYR A 9 6.75 -13.02 -2.78
CA TYR A 9 6.44 -11.68 -2.30
C TYR A 9 7.23 -11.28 -1.05
N LEU A 10 7.49 -12.21 -0.13
CA LEU A 10 8.42 -11.96 0.96
C LEU A 10 9.79 -11.53 0.42
N SER A 11 10.39 -12.29 -0.49
CA SER A 11 11.69 -11.96 -1.08
C SER A 11 11.66 -10.64 -1.86
N LEU A 12 10.57 -10.37 -2.60
CA LEU A 12 10.40 -9.11 -3.33
C LEU A 12 10.38 -7.91 -2.38
N TYR A 13 9.57 -7.97 -1.32
CA TYR A 13 9.43 -6.85 -0.39
C TYR A 13 10.65 -6.70 0.53
N GLU A 14 11.31 -7.80 0.89
CA GLU A 14 12.62 -7.71 1.57
C GLU A 14 13.65 -6.95 0.75
N SER A 15 13.72 -7.21 -0.56
CA SER A 15 14.66 -6.52 -1.44
C SER A 15 14.32 -5.04 -1.65
N ARG A 16 13.05 -4.68 -1.62
CA ARG A 16 12.58 -3.31 -1.86
C ARG A 16 12.49 -2.48 -0.59
N ILE A 17 12.07 -3.05 0.50
CA ILE A 17 11.77 -2.32 1.75
C ILE A 17 12.84 -2.57 2.81
N GLY A 18 13.20 -3.84 3.01
CA GLY A 18 14.12 -4.30 4.05
C GLY A 18 13.64 -5.58 4.70
N ALA A 19 14.47 -6.16 5.54
CA ALA A 19 14.25 -7.47 6.13
C ALA A 19 12.85 -7.64 6.73
N TYR A 20 12.24 -8.78 6.46
CA TYR A 20 10.99 -9.21 7.09
C TYR A 20 11.18 -9.26 8.62
N PRO A 21 10.25 -8.67 9.39
CA PRO A 21 10.51 -8.44 10.82
C PRO A 21 10.27 -9.66 11.71
N TYR A 22 9.77 -10.75 11.15
CA TYR A 22 9.36 -11.94 11.91
C TYR A 22 10.09 -13.17 11.41
N THR A 23 9.96 -14.29 12.14
CA THR A 23 10.64 -15.57 11.83
C THR A 23 9.79 -16.51 10.98
N GLU A 24 8.48 -16.28 10.92
CA GLU A 24 7.53 -17.13 10.22
C GLU A 24 6.44 -16.32 9.55
N PHE A 25 5.78 -16.90 8.55
CA PHE A 25 4.59 -16.36 7.91
C PHE A 25 3.62 -17.50 7.62
N SER A 26 2.40 -17.38 8.13
CA SER A 26 1.35 -18.36 7.97
C SER A 26 0.24 -17.86 7.05
N VAL A 27 -0.36 -18.75 6.29
CA VAL A 27 -1.56 -18.49 5.50
C VAL A 27 -2.68 -19.38 5.97
N VAL A 28 -3.81 -18.78 6.29
CA VAL A 28 -5.01 -19.49 6.76
C VAL A 28 -6.17 -19.18 5.82
N SER A 29 -7.01 -20.16 5.56
CA SER A 29 -8.25 -19.97 4.82
C SER A 29 -9.36 -19.43 5.72
N ASN A 30 -10.14 -18.47 5.19
CA ASN A 30 -11.36 -17.98 5.79
C ASN A 30 -12.56 -18.44 4.96
N LEU A 31 -13.61 -18.90 5.62
CA LEU A 31 -14.86 -19.29 4.95
C LEU A 31 -15.64 -18.07 4.43
N GLU A 32 -15.41 -16.90 5.01
CA GLU A 32 -15.97 -15.63 4.53
C GLU A 32 -15.12 -15.04 3.41
N ALA A 33 -15.73 -14.18 2.58
CA ALA A 33 -15.07 -13.48 1.48
C ALA A 33 -14.25 -12.26 1.95
N ILE A 34 -13.57 -12.39 3.09
CA ILE A 34 -12.80 -11.30 3.71
C ILE A 34 -11.32 -11.70 3.82
N ASN A 35 -10.45 -10.83 3.31
CA ASN A 35 -9.02 -10.96 3.50
C ASN A 35 -8.57 -9.99 4.59
N PHE A 36 -7.68 -10.43 5.46
CA PHE A 36 -7.01 -9.57 6.42
C PHE A 36 -5.66 -10.14 6.82
N SER A 37 -4.79 -9.29 7.34
CA SER A 37 -3.47 -9.67 7.81
C SER A 37 -3.27 -9.24 9.25
N LEU A 38 -2.68 -10.13 10.02
CA LEU A 38 -2.10 -9.88 11.33
C LEU A 38 -0.56 -10.06 11.21
N PRO A 39 0.21 -9.60 12.20
CA PRO A 39 1.63 -9.96 12.23
C PRO A 39 1.82 -11.47 12.05
N THR A 40 2.64 -11.87 11.09
CA THR A 40 2.96 -13.27 10.73
C THR A 40 1.84 -14.09 10.08
N LEU A 41 0.65 -13.53 9.88
CA LEU A 41 -0.51 -14.28 9.43
C LEU A 41 -1.27 -13.54 8.32
N ALA A 42 -1.55 -14.22 7.22
CA ALA A 42 -2.55 -13.79 6.23
C ALA A 42 -3.78 -14.73 6.30
N CYS A 43 -4.95 -14.13 6.45
CA CYS A 43 -6.21 -14.82 6.35
C CYS A 43 -6.81 -14.52 4.97
N LEU A 44 -6.95 -15.55 4.13
CA LEU A 44 -7.46 -15.42 2.76
C LEU A 44 -8.89 -15.94 2.69
N GLY A 45 -9.79 -15.10 2.19
CA GLY A 45 -11.18 -15.46 1.98
C GLY A 45 -11.32 -16.55 0.91
N ILE A 46 -12.39 -17.34 1.04
CA ILE A 46 -12.67 -18.46 0.14
C ILE A 46 -12.74 -18.03 -1.33
N ASP A 47 -13.15 -16.79 -1.60
CA ASP A 47 -13.24 -16.26 -2.96
C ASP A 47 -11.87 -16.12 -3.62
N VAL A 48 -10.85 -15.67 -2.87
CA VAL A 48 -9.47 -15.61 -3.35
C VAL A 48 -8.91 -17.01 -3.62
N LEU A 49 -9.20 -17.94 -2.71
CA LEU A 49 -8.72 -19.33 -2.82
C LEU A 49 -9.35 -20.11 -3.99
N LYS A 50 -10.53 -19.70 -4.45
CA LYS A 50 -11.19 -20.26 -5.64
C LYS A 50 -10.68 -19.66 -6.96
N LEU A 51 -10.00 -18.52 -6.93
CA LEU A 51 -9.47 -17.90 -8.13
C LEU A 51 -8.26 -18.69 -8.67
N PRO A 52 -8.05 -18.69 -10.00
CA PRO A 52 -6.76 -19.07 -10.56
C PRO A 52 -5.63 -18.25 -9.93
N LEU A 53 -4.49 -18.88 -9.67
CA LEU A 53 -3.37 -18.25 -8.93
C LEU A 53 -2.94 -16.89 -9.51
N ASN A 54 -3.01 -16.73 -10.83
CA ASN A 54 -2.70 -15.46 -11.49
C ASN A 54 -3.72 -14.33 -11.23
N ARG A 55 -4.89 -14.66 -10.69
CA ARG A 55 -5.92 -13.66 -10.28
C ARG A 55 -5.93 -13.40 -8.77
N GLY A 56 -5.55 -14.41 -7.96
CA GLY A 56 -5.37 -14.27 -6.52
C GLY A 56 -4.04 -13.64 -6.10
N ASP A 57 -3.14 -13.44 -7.05
CA ASP A 57 -1.76 -12.97 -6.85
C ASP A 57 -1.69 -11.63 -6.11
N ILE A 58 -2.48 -10.64 -6.53
CA ILE A 58 -2.55 -9.31 -5.92
C ILE A 58 -3.03 -9.38 -4.46
N SER A 59 -4.06 -10.18 -4.17
CA SER A 59 -4.56 -10.33 -2.81
C SER A 59 -3.49 -10.89 -1.87
N ILE A 60 -2.73 -11.89 -2.32
CA ILE A 60 -1.62 -12.45 -1.55
C ILE A 60 -0.52 -11.41 -1.36
N ALA A 61 -0.16 -10.70 -2.42
CA ALA A 61 0.84 -9.65 -2.38
C ALA A 61 0.50 -8.57 -1.33
N ARG A 62 -0.77 -8.12 -1.31
CA ARG A 62 -1.27 -7.16 -0.32
C ARG A 62 -1.12 -7.67 1.10
N GLU A 63 -1.59 -8.89 1.38
CA GLU A 63 -1.54 -9.43 2.74
C GLU A 63 -0.11 -9.70 3.22
N VAL A 64 0.79 -10.08 2.33
CA VAL A 64 2.23 -10.17 2.66
C VAL A 64 2.80 -8.77 2.95
N LEU A 65 2.52 -7.77 2.10
CA LEU A 65 3.02 -6.41 2.24
C LEU A 65 2.55 -5.71 3.52
N ARG A 66 1.36 -6.08 4.02
CA ARG A 66 0.84 -5.56 5.30
C ARG A 66 1.76 -5.81 6.49
N ASN A 67 2.68 -6.78 6.41
CA ASN A 67 3.64 -7.00 7.48
C ASN A 67 4.72 -5.89 7.58
N TRP A 68 4.91 -5.12 6.52
CA TRP A 68 5.71 -3.88 6.54
C TRP A 68 4.82 -2.66 6.81
N TRP A 69 3.70 -2.52 6.08
CA TRP A 69 2.81 -1.37 6.13
C TRP A 69 1.48 -1.75 6.79
N GLY A 70 1.25 -1.26 8.00
CA GLY A 70 0.08 -1.57 8.83
C GLY A 70 0.40 -2.44 10.03
N ASN A 71 1.13 -3.54 9.85
CA ASN A 71 1.59 -4.41 10.96
C ASN A 71 3.03 -4.12 11.39
N GLY A 72 3.83 -3.46 10.55
CA GLY A 72 5.22 -3.11 10.82
C GLY A 72 5.44 -1.63 11.07
N VAL A 73 4.88 -0.75 10.25
CA VAL A 73 4.79 0.69 10.49
C VAL A 73 3.32 1.07 10.50
N TYR A 74 2.87 1.75 11.55
CA TYR A 74 1.45 2.06 11.78
C TYR A 74 1.11 3.45 11.28
N SER A 75 -0.09 3.65 10.69
CA SER A 75 -0.61 4.97 10.42
C SER A 75 -1.21 5.61 11.67
N GLU A 76 -1.18 6.95 11.76
CA GLU A 76 -1.96 7.70 12.75
C GLU A 76 -3.44 7.69 12.32
N HIS A 77 -4.26 6.94 13.04
CA HIS A 77 -5.67 6.68 12.69
C HIS A 77 -6.53 7.93 12.43
N ARG A 78 -6.17 9.06 13.03
CA ARG A 78 -6.95 10.30 12.92
C ARG A 78 -6.45 11.25 11.83
N GLN A 79 -5.40 10.87 11.11
CA GLN A 79 -4.71 11.72 10.13
C GLN A 79 -4.57 11.02 8.77
N GLY A 80 -5.60 10.30 8.35
CA GLY A 80 -5.61 9.57 7.09
C GLY A 80 -4.84 8.25 7.10
N ASN A 81 -5.04 7.46 6.08
CA ASN A 81 -4.48 6.11 5.96
C ASN A 81 -3.50 5.99 4.79
N TRP A 82 -2.29 6.55 4.95
CA TRP A 82 -1.23 6.43 3.96
C TRP A 82 -0.80 4.97 3.69
N VAL A 83 -1.01 4.07 4.66
CA VAL A 83 -0.68 2.64 4.55
C VAL A 83 -1.38 2.00 3.36
N GLU A 84 -2.70 2.20 3.22
CA GLU A 84 -3.45 1.65 2.09
C GLU A 84 -2.99 2.22 0.75
N GLY A 85 -2.57 3.48 0.71
CA GLY A 85 -1.98 4.09 -0.48
C GLY A 85 -0.68 3.40 -0.91
N LEU A 86 0.24 3.17 0.01
CA LEU A 86 1.48 2.43 -0.28
C LEU A 86 1.22 0.98 -0.67
N ILE A 87 0.30 0.28 0.01
CA ILE A 87 -0.06 -1.09 -0.35
C ILE A 87 -0.64 -1.11 -1.77
N THR A 88 -1.56 -0.20 -2.10
CA THR A 88 -2.18 -0.12 -3.42
C THR A 88 -1.14 0.20 -4.51
N LEU A 89 -0.18 1.08 -4.25
CA LEU A 89 0.91 1.35 -5.19
C LEU A 89 1.84 0.15 -5.34
N MET A 90 2.36 -0.39 -4.24
CA MET A 90 3.45 -1.37 -4.24
C MET A 90 2.99 -2.81 -4.53
N ALA A 91 1.70 -3.12 -4.34
CA ALA A 91 1.12 -4.39 -4.73
C ALA A 91 0.28 -4.25 -6.00
N ASP A 92 -0.84 -3.54 -5.98
CA ASP A 92 -1.80 -3.54 -7.08
C ASP A 92 -1.20 -2.96 -8.37
N HIS A 93 -0.64 -1.74 -8.29
CA HIS A 93 -0.06 -1.08 -9.46
C HIS A 93 1.24 -1.76 -9.91
N ALA A 94 2.16 -2.01 -8.99
CA ALA A 94 3.48 -2.56 -9.33
C ALA A 94 3.39 -3.96 -9.98
N ILE A 95 2.45 -4.81 -9.57
CA ILE A 95 2.21 -6.11 -10.22
C ILE A 95 1.67 -5.91 -11.64
N LYS A 96 0.74 -4.98 -11.84
CA LYS A 96 0.22 -4.67 -13.18
C LYS A 96 1.28 -4.07 -14.09
N GLU A 97 2.14 -3.22 -13.55
CA GLU A 97 3.25 -2.63 -14.28
C GLU A 97 4.29 -3.68 -14.73
N GLN A 98 4.58 -4.68 -13.90
CA GLN A 98 5.42 -5.82 -14.29
C GLN A 98 4.81 -6.65 -15.43
N LEU A 99 3.49 -6.70 -15.55
CA LEU A 99 2.82 -7.41 -16.63
C LEU A 99 2.84 -6.62 -17.95
N SER A 100 2.48 -5.35 -17.93
CA SER A 100 2.60 -4.42 -19.05
C SER A 100 2.32 -2.98 -18.66
N ALA A 101 2.92 -2.02 -19.40
CA ALA A 101 2.64 -0.60 -19.25
C ALA A 101 1.16 -0.26 -19.50
N GLU A 102 0.48 -1.01 -20.38
CA GLU A 102 -0.94 -0.85 -20.64
C GLU A 102 -1.78 -1.22 -19.41
N GLN A 103 -1.48 -2.33 -18.74
CA GLN A 103 -2.20 -2.73 -17.53
C GLN A 103 -1.99 -1.73 -16.38
N ALA A 104 -0.78 -1.22 -16.20
CA ALA A 104 -0.50 -0.15 -15.24
C ALA A 104 -1.32 1.11 -15.55
N ARG A 105 -1.33 1.53 -16.83
CA ARG A 105 -2.13 2.68 -17.27
C ARG A 105 -3.63 2.46 -17.01
N ASN A 106 -4.16 1.30 -17.35
CA ASN A 106 -5.58 0.98 -17.13
C ASN A 106 -5.93 0.98 -15.63
N THR A 107 -5.04 0.50 -14.77
CA THR A 107 -5.19 0.58 -13.31
C THR A 107 -5.31 2.04 -12.84
N ARG A 108 -4.44 2.93 -13.30
CA ARG A 108 -4.51 4.36 -12.96
C ARG A 108 -5.79 5.02 -13.48
N LEU A 109 -6.23 4.68 -14.69
CA LEU A 109 -7.48 5.18 -15.24
C LEU A 109 -8.71 4.74 -14.43
N THR A 110 -8.71 3.49 -13.94
CA THR A 110 -9.74 3.00 -13.03
C THR A 110 -9.75 3.82 -11.73
N TRP A 111 -8.61 4.07 -11.12
CA TRP A 111 -8.52 4.91 -9.92
C TRP A 111 -9.06 6.32 -10.14
N ILE A 112 -8.69 6.95 -11.27
CA ILE A 112 -9.19 8.30 -11.63
C ILE A 112 -10.70 8.27 -11.83
N HIS A 113 -11.22 7.26 -12.53
CA HIS A 113 -12.65 7.08 -12.74
C HIS A 113 -13.40 6.93 -11.40
N ASP A 114 -12.94 6.06 -10.52
CA ASP A 114 -13.57 5.82 -9.22
C ASP A 114 -13.54 7.08 -8.34
N LEU A 115 -12.43 7.85 -8.37
CA LEU A 115 -12.33 9.14 -7.70
C LEU A 115 -13.31 10.17 -8.27
N ALA A 116 -13.51 10.18 -9.60
CA ALA A 116 -14.43 11.11 -10.24
C ALA A 116 -15.92 10.83 -9.93
N LEU A 117 -16.24 9.63 -9.44
CA LEU A 117 -17.59 9.28 -8.98
C LEU A 117 -17.92 9.83 -7.59
N LEU A 118 -16.89 10.25 -6.82
CA LEU A 118 -17.13 10.86 -5.51
C LEU A 118 -17.78 12.23 -5.67
N SER A 119 -18.78 12.50 -4.83
CA SER A 119 -19.32 13.85 -4.72
C SER A 119 -18.29 14.78 -4.08
N THR A 120 -18.37 16.08 -4.39
CA THR A 120 -17.50 17.11 -3.76
C THR A 120 -17.63 17.17 -2.23
N LYS A 121 -18.70 16.62 -1.65
CA LYS A 121 -18.90 16.53 -0.20
C LYS A 121 -18.18 15.33 0.41
N GLN A 122 -17.82 14.34 -0.39
CA GLN A 122 -17.11 13.11 0.01
C GLN A 122 -15.60 13.19 -0.29
N ASP A 123 -15.16 14.23 -1.01
CA ASP A 123 -13.75 14.44 -1.32
C ASP A 123 -13.04 15.11 -0.12
N ALA A 124 -12.61 14.28 0.83
CA ALA A 124 -11.83 14.71 1.97
C ALA A 124 -10.33 14.82 1.63
N SER A 125 -9.61 15.67 2.35
CA SER A 125 -8.15 15.72 2.29
C SER A 125 -7.54 14.44 2.86
N LEU A 126 -6.43 13.94 2.27
CA LEU A 126 -5.77 12.69 2.69
C LEU A 126 -5.35 12.70 4.17
N ASN A 127 -5.03 13.87 4.73
CA ASN A 127 -4.59 14.01 6.12
C ASN A 127 -5.74 14.17 7.13
N THR A 128 -6.99 14.26 6.67
CA THR A 128 -8.18 14.44 7.53
C THR A 128 -9.15 13.26 7.47
N PHE A 129 -8.91 12.32 6.58
CA PHE A 129 -9.77 11.16 6.40
C PHE A 129 -9.70 10.24 7.64
N VAL A 130 -10.87 9.81 8.11
CA VAL A 130 -11.00 8.82 9.19
C VAL A 130 -11.69 7.58 8.62
N PRO A 131 -11.01 6.42 8.60
CA PRO A 131 -11.59 5.18 8.10
C PRO A 131 -12.88 4.78 8.84
N GLY A 132 -13.84 4.19 8.16
CA GLY A 132 -14.97 3.50 8.79
C GLY A 132 -16.34 4.15 8.63
N THR A 133 -16.52 5.10 7.71
CA THR A 133 -17.82 5.73 7.49
C THR A 133 -18.62 5.13 6.32
N HIS A 134 -17.98 4.73 5.22
CA HIS A 134 -18.63 4.06 4.07
C HIS A 134 -17.60 3.36 3.17
N ASP A 135 -17.90 2.18 2.65
CA ASP A 135 -17.03 1.36 1.79
C ASP A 135 -16.54 2.07 0.52
N ILE A 136 -17.34 2.96 -0.05
CA ILE A 136 -17.00 3.72 -1.26
C ILE A 136 -15.95 4.79 -0.97
N GLU A 137 -16.08 5.47 0.16
CA GLU A 137 -15.14 6.51 0.60
C GLU A 137 -13.78 5.90 0.94
N GLU A 138 -13.76 4.75 1.62
CA GLU A 138 -12.54 4.03 1.95
C GLU A 138 -11.80 3.53 0.68
N SER A 139 -12.56 3.05 -0.31
CA SER A 139 -11.98 2.63 -1.59
C SER A 139 -11.37 3.79 -2.36
N ALA A 140 -12.01 4.94 -2.36
CA ALA A 140 -11.53 6.13 -3.06
C ALA A 140 -10.30 6.73 -2.38
N GLU A 141 -10.24 6.74 -1.06
CA GLU A 141 -9.09 7.27 -0.33
C GLU A 141 -7.81 6.49 -0.63
N LYS A 142 -7.85 5.16 -0.64
CA LYS A 142 -6.67 4.35 -0.98
C LYS A 142 -6.15 4.66 -2.38
N TYR A 143 -7.05 4.94 -3.35
CA TYR A 143 -6.65 5.32 -4.71
C TYR A 143 -6.07 6.73 -4.77
N LYS A 144 -6.66 7.68 -4.03
CA LYS A 144 -6.12 9.04 -3.90
C LYS A 144 -4.72 9.02 -3.29
N ALA A 145 -4.53 8.26 -2.20
CA ALA A 145 -3.24 8.08 -1.58
C ALA A 145 -2.22 7.33 -2.47
N ALA A 146 -2.66 6.32 -3.22
CA ALA A 146 -1.79 5.62 -4.17
C ALA A 146 -1.34 6.53 -5.32
N MET A 147 -2.26 7.36 -5.86
CA MET A 147 -1.93 8.37 -6.87
C MET A 147 -0.96 9.42 -6.32
N PHE A 148 -1.16 9.88 -5.08
CA PHE A 148 -0.23 10.77 -4.41
C PHE A 148 1.19 10.19 -4.37
N PHE A 149 1.36 8.95 -3.91
CA PHE A 149 2.68 8.31 -3.86
C PHE A 149 3.27 8.04 -5.25
N LEU A 150 2.45 7.73 -6.24
CA LEU A 150 2.90 7.59 -7.62
C LEU A 150 3.44 8.93 -8.17
N MET A 151 2.71 10.03 -7.97
CA MET A 151 3.16 11.36 -8.34
C MET A 151 4.42 11.78 -7.59
N LEU A 152 4.53 11.42 -6.32
CA LEU A 152 5.73 11.68 -5.52
C LEU A 152 6.94 10.88 -6.05
N GLN A 153 6.73 9.63 -6.45
CA GLN A 153 7.75 8.80 -7.09
C GLN A 153 8.21 9.41 -8.43
N ASP A 154 7.26 9.85 -9.28
CA ASP A 154 7.57 10.52 -10.54
C ASP A 154 8.35 11.83 -10.31
N TYR A 155 7.98 12.59 -9.30
CA TYR A 155 8.60 13.88 -8.97
C TYR A 155 10.04 13.71 -8.43
N LEU A 156 10.28 12.76 -7.54
CA LEU A 156 11.58 12.53 -6.91
C LEU A 156 12.50 11.60 -7.72
N GLY A 157 11.91 10.80 -8.59
CA GLY A 157 12.57 9.70 -9.28
C GLY A 157 12.60 8.42 -8.43
N GLU A 158 12.53 7.27 -9.12
CA GLU A 158 12.40 5.93 -8.49
C GLU A 158 13.50 5.66 -7.45
N ALA A 159 14.74 6.03 -7.72
CA ALA A 159 15.87 5.74 -6.83
C ALA A 159 15.75 6.47 -5.48
N ILE A 160 15.31 7.73 -5.49
CA ILE A 160 15.15 8.54 -4.26
C ILE A 160 13.91 8.04 -3.51
N PHE A 161 12.80 7.80 -4.22
CA PHE A 161 11.59 7.25 -3.62
C PHE A 161 11.89 5.91 -2.93
N GLN A 162 12.59 5.01 -3.60
CA GLN A 162 12.98 3.71 -3.05
C GLN A 162 13.84 3.84 -1.78
N LYS A 163 14.80 4.77 -1.77
CA LYS A 163 15.61 5.07 -0.55
C LYS A 163 14.74 5.58 0.60
N ALA A 164 13.73 6.42 0.30
CA ALA A 164 12.82 6.92 1.32
C ALA A 164 11.94 5.79 1.91
N ILE A 165 11.46 4.87 1.08
CA ILE A 165 10.72 3.67 1.52
C ILE A 165 11.58 2.79 2.45
N GLN A 166 12.85 2.57 2.11
CA GLN A 166 13.79 1.82 2.95
C GLN A 166 14.11 2.55 4.27
N ALA A 167 14.27 3.87 4.20
CA ALA A 167 14.47 4.70 5.39
C ALA A 167 13.24 4.71 6.30
N LEU A 168 12.03 4.76 5.73
CA LEU A 168 10.78 4.64 6.48
C LEU A 168 10.74 3.35 7.29
N TRP A 169 11.04 2.22 6.67
CA TRP A 169 11.10 0.94 7.35
C TRP A 169 12.17 0.91 8.45
N THR A 170 13.37 1.36 8.13
CA THR A 170 14.51 1.30 9.06
C THR A 170 14.32 2.18 10.29
N THR A 171 13.70 3.35 10.12
CA THR A 171 13.60 4.37 11.19
C THR A 171 12.28 4.34 11.93
N ARG A 172 11.22 3.76 11.34
CA ARG A 172 9.85 3.80 11.88
C ARG A 172 9.25 2.43 12.19
N ARG A 173 10.03 1.37 12.07
CA ARG A 173 9.55 0.02 12.38
C ARG A 173 8.93 -0.07 13.77
N PHE A 174 7.70 -0.58 13.83
CA PHE A 174 6.86 -0.70 15.02
C PHE A 174 6.49 0.62 15.70
N GLN A 175 6.45 1.71 14.93
CA GLN A 175 6.05 3.03 15.41
C GLN A 175 4.87 3.57 14.59
N VAL A 176 4.06 4.41 15.24
CA VAL A 176 3.03 5.21 14.55
C VAL A 176 3.73 6.33 13.77
N THR A 177 3.30 6.52 12.53
CA THR A 177 3.86 7.52 11.63
C THR A 177 2.74 8.32 10.96
N SER A 178 2.76 9.64 11.13
CA SER A 178 1.81 10.56 10.52
C SER A 178 2.24 10.99 9.11
N TRP A 179 1.33 11.61 8.34
CA TRP A 179 1.64 12.24 7.06
C TRP A 179 2.76 13.28 7.17
N GLN A 180 2.77 14.08 8.23
CA GLN A 180 3.84 15.06 8.46
C GLN A 180 5.20 14.40 8.68
N GLN A 181 5.25 13.28 9.38
CA GLN A 181 6.49 12.52 9.58
C GLN A 181 6.97 11.85 8.29
N LEU A 182 6.03 11.40 7.43
CA LEU A 182 6.36 10.95 6.08
C LEU A 182 6.97 12.08 5.26
N GLN A 183 6.34 13.26 5.21
CA GLN A 183 6.86 14.44 4.52
C GLN A 183 8.30 14.72 4.95
N GLN A 184 8.54 14.87 6.26
CA GLN A 184 9.86 15.15 6.81
C GLN A 184 10.91 14.11 6.39
N LEU A 185 10.53 12.83 6.40
CA LEU A 185 11.42 11.75 5.99
C LEU A 185 11.76 11.84 4.50
N PHE A 186 10.77 12.05 3.64
CA PHE A 186 11.00 12.23 2.20
C PHE A 186 11.84 13.49 1.91
N GLU A 187 11.64 14.59 2.63
CA GLU A 187 12.43 15.81 2.52
C GLU A 187 13.90 15.57 2.92
N ILE A 188 14.15 14.86 4.03
CA ILE A 188 15.52 14.51 4.47
C ILE A 188 16.22 13.64 3.42
N ILE A 189 15.56 12.64 2.86
CA ILE A 189 16.16 11.70 1.91
C ILE A 189 16.36 12.34 0.54
N SER A 190 15.43 13.18 0.09
CA SER A 190 15.52 13.84 -1.22
C SER A 190 16.38 15.11 -1.22
N GLY A 191 16.55 15.76 -0.06
CA GLY A 191 17.14 17.09 0.04
C GLY A 191 16.24 18.20 -0.53
N GLN A 192 14.98 17.91 -0.84
CA GLN A 192 14.01 18.84 -1.42
C GLN A 192 12.94 19.22 -0.40
N LYS A 193 12.40 20.44 -0.48
CA LYS A 193 11.21 20.83 0.28
C LYS A 193 9.95 20.31 -0.43
N LEU A 194 9.11 19.59 0.29
CA LEU A 194 7.92 18.95 -0.24
C LEU A 194 6.61 19.51 0.35
N GLU A 195 6.70 20.61 1.11
CA GLU A 195 5.53 21.24 1.74
C GLU A 195 4.40 21.52 0.74
N ASN A 196 4.73 22.09 -0.43
CA ASN A 196 3.74 22.38 -1.48
C ASN A 196 3.18 21.10 -2.15
N PHE A 197 3.86 19.98 -2.03
CA PHE A 197 3.41 18.70 -2.58
C PHE A 197 2.46 17.98 -1.61
N PHE A 198 2.69 18.14 -0.31
CA PHE A 198 1.89 17.49 0.75
C PHE A 198 0.66 18.32 1.20
N ASN A 199 0.57 19.60 0.84
CA ASN A 199 -0.56 20.49 1.10
C ASN A 199 -1.54 20.51 -0.08
#